data_e55fbfd410929d1190401a83664985d2
#
_entry.id   e55fbfd410929d1190401a83664985d2
#
_cell.length_a   1.000
_cell.length_b   1.000
_cell.length_c   1.000
_cell.angle_alpha   90.00
_cell.angle_beta   90.00
_cell.angle_gamma   90.00
#
_symmetry.space_group_name_H-M   'P 1'
#
loop_
_entity.id
_entity.type
_entity.pdbx_description
1 polymer ?
#
loop_
_entity_poly.entity_id
_entity_poly.type
_entity_poly.pdbx_seq_one_letter_code
_entity_poly.pdbx_strand_id
1 'polypeptide(L)'
;MKIVMLDGETLPLSLPTGQIQADWEIRPQTSANDVVPALTGATVAITNKVALRAETLEKLPELRFICVAATGYDCIDLDACRARDILVSNVPGYSTQSVSESVIAAIFALRRQLMAYALNTRIDWPQAAHFCLHRQTIQDIAGATLGIVGKGDIGQAVGRLAQALGMQVQYAERKGSDRIREGYVSFEQMLATSDIISLHCPLSEQTRQLIDRQTLSQMKPHAQLINTARGGLINEDDLAAALKQGVIGGAALDVLSSEPPTADNPLLADLPTLLLTPHIAWASRSGVENLVSGVMTNIAAFVQGQPVNLVN
;
A
#
# COMPACT_ATOMS: atom_id res chain seq x y z
N MET A 1 18.37 23.83 -16.24
CA MET A 1 17.83 23.07 -15.07
C MET A 1 17.97 21.58 -15.38
N LYS A 2 18.60 20.82 -14.48
CA LYS A 2 18.74 19.37 -14.61
C LYS A 2 17.69 18.67 -13.75
N ILE A 3 16.96 17.72 -14.33
CA ILE A 3 15.91 16.89 -13.68
C ILE A 3 16.35 15.43 -13.76
N VAL A 4 16.43 14.77 -12.63
CA VAL A 4 16.87 13.37 -12.58
C VAL A 4 15.77 12.51 -11.94
N MET A 5 15.36 11.45 -12.64
CA MET A 5 14.55 10.39 -12.07
C MET A 5 15.43 9.21 -11.67
N LEU A 6 15.33 8.77 -10.41
CA LEU A 6 16.22 7.78 -9.81
C LEU A 6 15.82 6.32 -10.07
N ASP A 7 14.54 6.06 -10.30
CA ASP A 7 13.95 4.71 -10.32
C ASP A 7 12.84 4.59 -11.38
N GLY A 8 13.15 4.97 -12.62
CA GLY A 8 12.20 5.05 -13.73
C GLY A 8 11.52 3.72 -14.07
N GLU A 9 12.17 2.58 -13.86
CA GLU A 9 11.55 1.25 -14.07
C GLU A 9 10.41 0.93 -13.11
N THR A 10 10.28 1.69 -12.02
CA THR A 10 9.14 1.54 -11.11
C THR A 10 7.84 2.11 -11.69
N LEU A 11 7.92 2.88 -12.76
CA LEU A 11 6.76 3.41 -13.46
C LEU A 11 6.50 2.60 -14.74
N PRO A 12 5.33 1.94 -14.87
CA PRO A 12 4.96 1.20 -16.07
C PRO A 12 4.75 2.08 -17.32
N LEU A 13 4.71 3.39 -17.15
CA LEU A 13 4.54 4.37 -18.22
C LEU A 13 5.63 5.44 -18.13
N SER A 14 6.27 5.75 -19.26
CA SER A 14 7.34 6.76 -19.33
C SER A 14 6.80 8.17 -19.09
N LEU A 15 7.63 9.02 -18.44
CA LEU A 15 7.33 10.44 -18.29
C LEU A 15 7.41 11.15 -19.65
N PRO A 16 6.44 12.01 -20.00
CA PRO A 16 6.46 12.81 -21.24
C PRO A 16 7.39 14.03 -21.11
N THR A 17 8.69 13.78 -21.05
CA THR A 17 9.73 14.79 -20.76
C THR A 17 9.74 16.00 -21.71
N GLY A 18 9.29 15.80 -22.96
CA GLY A 18 9.21 16.89 -23.95
C GLY A 18 8.23 18.03 -23.60
N GLN A 19 7.41 17.89 -22.58
CA GLN A 19 6.49 18.94 -22.12
C GLN A 19 7.17 20.03 -21.28
N ILE A 20 8.35 19.74 -20.73
CA ILE A 20 9.11 20.69 -19.89
C ILE A 20 10.52 20.78 -20.44
N GLN A 21 10.93 21.99 -20.85
CA GLN A 21 12.28 22.22 -21.35
C GLN A 21 13.31 22.17 -20.23
N ALA A 22 14.04 21.05 -20.13
CA ALA A 22 15.06 20.77 -19.14
C ALA A 22 16.04 19.71 -19.65
N ASP A 23 17.16 19.57 -18.97
CA ASP A 23 18.08 18.46 -19.13
C ASP A 23 17.57 17.27 -18.31
N TRP A 24 17.01 16.25 -18.96
CA TRP A 24 16.39 15.10 -18.33
C TRP A 24 17.33 13.90 -18.31
N GLU A 25 17.51 13.32 -17.13
CA GLU A 25 18.15 12.03 -16.92
C GLU A 25 17.18 11.08 -16.25
N ILE A 26 16.79 9.99 -16.93
CA ILE A 26 15.93 8.95 -16.37
C ILE A 26 16.76 7.70 -16.18
N ARG A 27 17.00 7.34 -14.93
CA ARG A 27 17.72 6.13 -14.55
C ARG A 27 16.74 4.99 -14.34
N PRO A 28 17.01 3.79 -14.86
CA PRO A 28 16.16 2.63 -14.62
C PRO A 28 16.01 2.36 -13.12
N GLN A 29 17.15 2.27 -12.44
CA GLN A 29 17.28 2.10 -10.99
C GLN A 29 18.53 2.83 -10.48
N THR A 30 18.54 3.15 -9.19
CA THR A 30 19.69 3.79 -8.54
C THR A 30 19.95 3.13 -7.20
N SER A 31 21.15 2.57 -7.01
CA SER A 31 21.55 2.02 -5.71
C SER A 31 21.80 3.12 -4.69
N ALA A 32 21.79 2.81 -3.41
CA ALA A 32 22.03 3.78 -2.33
C ALA A 32 23.39 4.51 -2.50
N ASN A 33 24.42 3.82 -3.00
CA ASN A 33 25.75 4.40 -3.21
C ASN A 33 25.81 5.32 -4.43
N ASP A 34 24.89 5.15 -5.39
CA ASP A 34 24.86 5.91 -6.64
C ASP A 34 23.95 7.13 -6.59
N VAL A 35 23.20 7.35 -5.50
CA VAL A 35 22.24 8.46 -5.38
C VAL A 35 22.94 9.81 -5.48
N VAL A 36 24.03 10.03 -4.73
CA VAL A 36 24.77 11.29 -4.75
C VAL A 36 25.40 11.54 -6.13
N PRO A 37 26.13 10.60 -6.75
CA PRO A 37 26.61 10.77 -8.12
C PRO A 37 25.51 11.09 -9.13
N ALA A 38 24.37 10.41 -9.04
CA ALA A 38 23.23 10.62 -9.95
C ALA A 38 22.64 12.04 -9.84
N LEU A 39 22.51 12.54 -8.62
CA LEU A 39 21.89 13.84 -8.34
C LEU A 39 22.88 15.02 -8.35
N THR A 40 24.18 14.80 -8.58
CA THR A 40 25.17 15.89 -8.67
C THR A 40 24.79 16.83 -9.82
N GLY A 41 24.63 18.12 -9.50
CA GLY A 41 24.19 19.15 -10.43
C GLY A 41 22.69 19.15 -10.73
N ALA A 42 21.90 18.26 -10.11
CA ALA A 42 20.46 18.23 -10.30
C ALA A 42 19.76 19.33 -9.48
N THR A 43 18.82 20.02 -10.11
CA THR A 43 17.91 20.96 -9.44
C THR A 43 16.66 20.24 -8.93
N VAL A 44 16.20 19.23 -9.66
CA VAL A 44 15.00 18.45 -9.36
C VAL A 44 15.34 16.97 -9.32
N ALA A 45 14.93 16.29 -8.25
CA ALA A 45 14.94 14.83 -8.14
C ALA A 45 13.51 14.29 -8.21
N ILE A 46 13.33 13.21 -8.97
CA ILE A 46 12.11 12.42 -8.97
C ILE A 46 12.45 11.04 -8.42
N THR A 47 11.66 10.55 -7.48
CA THR A 47 11.83 9.21 -6.94
C THR A 47 10.49 8.59 -6.57
N ASN A 48 10.34 7.31 -6.74
CA ASN A 48 9.21 6.54 -6.20
C ASN A 48 9.58 5.94 -4.83
N LYS A 49 10.75 5.29 -4.75
CA LYS A 49 11.16 4.53 -3.55
C LYS A 49 12.61 4.75 -3.11
N VAL A 50 13.46 5.35 -3.94
CA VAL A 50 14.86 5.58 -3.55
C VAL A 50 14.91 6.57 -2.39
N ALA A 51 15.58 6.17 -1.31
CA ALA A 51 15.64 6.96 -0.09
C ALA A 51 16.55 8.18 -0.25
N LEU A 52 16.08 9.35 0.19
CA LEU A 52 16.84 10.59 0.29
C LEU A 52 16.89 11.01 1.78
N ARG A 53 17.99 10.67 2.44
CA ARG A 53 18.23 10.93 3.86
C ARG A 53 19.17 12.11 4.06
N ALA A 54 19.30 12.58 5.29
CA ALA A 54 20.12 13.74 5.65
C ALA A 54 21.52 13.69 5.04
N GLU A 55 22.24 12.55 5.20
CA GLU A 55 23.62 12.39 4.72
C GLU A 55 23.75 12.48 3.19
N THR A 56 22.68 12.14 2.48
CA THR A 56 22.59 12.25 1.01
C THR A 56 22.32 13.70 0.62
N LEU A 57 21.33 14.32 1.26
CA LEU A 57 20.88 15.69 0.97
C LEU A 57 21.99 16.72 1.26
N GLU A 58 22.82 16.50 2.28
CA GLU A 58 23.98 17.35 2.60
C GLU A 58 24.97 17.49 1.45
N LYS A 59 25.08 16.48 0.59
CA LYS A 59 26.02 16.44 -0.53
C LYS A 59 25.44 17.00 -1.83
N LEU A 60 24.20 17.52 -1.80
CA LEU A 60 23.46 17.97 -2.97
C LEU A 60 23.09 19.47 -2.88
N PRO A 61 24.06 20.38 -2.94
CA PRO A 61 23.82 21.81 -2.69
C PRO A 61 22.95 22.49 -3.76
N GLU A 62 22.80 21.88 -4.95
CA GLU A 62 22.02 22.43 -6.05
C GLU A 62 20.57 21.92 -6.08
N LEU A 63 20.23 20.90 -5.28
CA LEU A 63 18.90 20.33 -5.22
C LEU A 63 17.92 21.34 -4.58
N ARG A 64 16.78 21.58 -5.22
CA ARG A 64 15.73 22.52 -4.76
C ARG A 64 14.37 21.87 -4.64
N PHE A 65 14.13 20.80 -5.37
CA PHE A 65 12.82 20.17 -5.42
C PHE A 65 12.94 18.67 -5.50
N ILE A 66 12.14 17.97 -4.72
CA ILE A 66 11.95 16.53 -4.77
C ILE A 66 10.50 16.24 -5.10
N CYS A 67 10.24 15.56 -6.21
CA CYS A 67 8.92 15.06 -6.56
C CYS A 67 8.85 13.56 -6.26
N VAL A 68 8.06 13.18 -5.27
CA VAL A 68 7.84 11.77 -4.96
C VAL A 68 6.74 11.24 -5.88
N ALA A 69 7.09 10.27 -6.74
CA ALA A 69 6.16 9.61 -7.66
C ALA A 69 5.31 8.57 -6.92
N ALA A 70 4.67 8.97 -5.83
CA ALA A 70 3.79 8.16 -4.99
C ALA A 70 2.94 9.06 -4.08
N THR A 71 1.92 8.49 -3.41
CA THR A 71 1.23 9.16 -2.30
C THR A 71 2.09 9.15 -1.03
N GLY A 72 2.72 8.02 -0.70
CA GLY A 72 3.59 7.90 0.46
C GLY A 72 4.99 8.44 0.18
N TYR A 73 5.54 9.19 1.12
CA TYR A 73 6.84 9.88 1.03
C TYR A 73 7.80 9.52 2.18
N ASP A 74 7.60 8.38 2.79
CA ASP A 74 8.40 7.83 3.89
C ASP A 74 9.87 7.55 3.50
N CYS A 75 10.19 7.53 2.21
CA CYS A 75 11.56 7.48 1.70
C CYS A 75 12.31 8.82 1.81
N ILE A 76 11.66 9.95 2.12
CA ILE A 76 12.27 11.28 2.20
C ILE A 76 12.43 11.71 3.66
N ASP A 77 13.59 12.31 3.98
CA ASP A 77 13.83 13.00 5.25
C ASP A 77 13.34 14.45 5.12
N LEU A 78 12.09 14.68 5.56
CA LEU A 78 11.45 16.00 5.43
C LEU A 78 12.13 17.07 6.30
N ASP A 79 12.67 16.70 7.48
CA ASP A 79 13.32 17.67 8.37
C ASP A 79 14.64 18.12 7.78
N ALA A 80 15.41 17.19 7.21
CA ALA A 80 16.62 17.55 6.46
C ALA A 80 16.32 18.38 5.21
N CYS A 81 15.20 18.13 4.52
CA CYS A 81 14.76 18.95 3.40
C CYS A 81 14.39 20.38 3.84
N ARG A 82 13.63 20.55 4.92
CA ARG A 82 13.29 21.88 5.47
C ARG A 82 14.52 22.68 5.86
N ALA A 83 15.49 22.04 6.54
CA ALA A 83 16.75 22.69 6.96
C ALA A 83 17.60 23.20 5.78
N ARG A 84 17.29 22.78 4.53
CA ARG A 84 18.04 23.09 3.32
C ARG A 84 17.21 23.82 2.26
N ASP A 85 16.01 24.26 2.61
CA ASP A 85 15.05 24.89 1.69
C ASP A 85 14.76 24.04 0.43
N ILE A 86 14.75 22.72 0.58
CA ILE A 86 14.36 21.78 -0.47
C ILE A 86 12.86 21.52 -0.33
N LEU A 87 12.09 21.90 -1.34
CA LEU A 87 10.66 21.63 -1.38
C LEU A 87 10.40 20.16 -1.76
N VAL A 88 9.42 19.55 -1.13
CA VAL A 88 9.04 18.15 -1.42
C VAL A 88 7.57 18.11 -1.76
N SER A 89 7.23 17.49 -2.89
CA SER A 89 5.85 17.19 -3.27
C SER A 89 5.63 15.69 -3.46
N ASN A 90 4.39 15.27 -3.28
CA ASN A 90 3.93 13.93 -3.60
C ASN A 90 2.79 13.97 -4.63
N VAL A 91 2.25 12.83 -5.02
CA VAL A 91 1.05 12.74 -5.87
C VAL A 91 -0.09 12.15 -5.04
N PRO A 92 -0.92 12.98 -4.38
CA PRO A 92 -2.02 12.49 -3.58
C PRO A 92 -3.15 11.97 -4.44
N GLY A 93 -3.86 10.94 -3.98
CA GLY A 93 -5.14 10.48 -4.54
C GLY A 93 -5.09 9.77 -5.89
N TYR A 94 -3.94 9.65 -6.54
CA TYR A 94 -3.81 9.09 -7.89
C TYR A 94 -4.31 7.63 -8.00
N SER A 95 -4.19 6.87 -6.94
CA SER A 95 -4.50 5.43 -6.90
C SER A 95 -5.70 5.07 -6.02
N THR A 96 -6.46 6.05 -5.52
CA THR A 96 -7.57 5.79 -4.59
C THR A 96 -8.55 4.76 -5.16
N GLN A 97 -8.94 4.89 -6.43
CA GLN A 97 -9.84 3.96 -7.11
C GLN A 97 -9.18 2.58 -7.27
N SER A 98 -7.96 2.53 -7.78
CA SER A 98 -7.22 1.29 -8.02
C SER A 98 -7.05 0.47 -6.73
N VAL A 99 -6.57 1.10 -5.66
CA VAL A 99 -6.35 0.41 -4.38
C VAL A 99 -7.67 -0.05 -3.77
N SER A 100 -8.73 0.77 -3.83
CA SER A 100 -10.03 0.36 -3.28
C SER A 100 -10.63 -0.82 -4.05
N GLU A 101 -10.50 -0.87 -5.36
CA GLU A 101 -10.91 -2.02 -6.18
C GLU A 101 -10.09 -3.27 -5.87
N SER A 102 -8.76 -3.14 -5.67
CA SER A 102 -7.90 -4.26 -5.27
C SER A 102 -8.31 -4.84 -3.92
N VAL A 103 -8.68 -4.00 -2.95
CA VAL A 103 -9.20 -4.45 -1.66
C VAL A 103 -10.51 -5.22 -1.83
N ILE A 104 -11.45 -4.71 -2.64
CA ILE A 104 -12.71 -5.41 -2.91
C ILE A 104 -12.46 -6.73 -3.63
N ALA A 105 -11.55 -6.77 -4.60
CA ALA A 105 -11.16 -8.02 -5.26
C ALA A 105 -10.57 -9.03 -4.27
N ALA A 106 -9.74 -8.60 -3.33
CA ALA A 106 -9.19 -9.44 -2.26
C ALA A 106 -10.30 -9.98 -1.34
N ILE A 107 -11.29 -9.15 -0.97
CA ILE A 107 -12.48 -9.59 -0.21
C ILE A 107 -13.20 -10.71 -0.96
N PHE A 108 -13.48 -10.54 -2.25
CA PHE A 108 -14.11 -11.59 -3.06
C PHE A 108 -13.25 -12.85 -3.13
N ALA A 109 -11.93 -12.71 -3.39
CA ALA A 109 -11.02 -13.84 -3.51
C ALA A 109 -11.00 -14.70 -2.24
N LEU A 110 -10.90 -14.07 -1.08
CA LEU A 110 -10.86 -14.76 0.21
C LEU A 110 -12.22 -15.35 0.60
N ARG A 111 -13.29 -14.53 0.57
CA ARG A 111 -14.64 -14.99 1.00
C ARG A 111 -15.20 -16.08 0.10
N ARG A 112 -14.95 -16.00 -1.20
CA ARG A 112 -15.44 -16.98 -2.19
C ARG A 112 -14.46 -18.14 -2.41
N GLN A 113 -13.32 -18.18 -1.69
CA GLN A 113 -12.30 -19.22 -1.81
C GLN A 113 -11.78 -19.38 -3.27
N LEU A 114 -11.71 -18.27 -4.01
CA LEU A 114 -11.45 -18.31 -5.46
C LEU A 114 -10.09 -18.93 -5.79
N MET A 115 -9.06 -18.64 -4.98
CA MET A 115 -7.71 -19.19 -5.20
C MET A 115 -7.70 -20.72 -5.06
N ALA A 116 -8.25 -21.23 -3.96
CA ALA A 116 -8.27 -22.69 -3.69
C ALA A 116 -9.05 -23.45 -4.76
N TYR A 117 -10.23 -22.93 -5.14
CA TYR A 117 -11.02 -23.56 -6.20
C TYR A 117 -10.37 -23.44 -7.58
N ALA A 118 -9.81 -22.28 -7.95
CA ALA A 118 -9.18 -22.07 -9.25
C ALA A 118 -7.97 -23.00 -9.46
N LEU A 119 -7.14 -23.20 -8.43
CA LEU A 119 -5.97 -24.08 -8.51
C LEU A 119 -6.37 -25.55 -8.63
N ASN A 120 -7.36 -26.01 -7.89
CA ASN A 120 -7.68 -27.43 -7.75
C ASN A 120 -8.75 -27.92 -8.73
N THR A 121 -9.56 -27.02 -9.30
CA THR A 121 -10.70 -27.41 -10.17
C THR A 121 -10.28 -28.28 -11.36
N ARG A 122 -9.19 -27.98 -12.02
CA ARG A 122 -8.75 -28.73 -13.21
C ARG A 122 -8.35 -30.17 -12.91
N ILE A 123 -7.92 -30.44 -11.68
CA ILE A 123 -7.48 -31.78 -11.22
C ILE A 123 -8.63 -32.53 -10.58
N ASP A 124 -9.33 -31.87 -9.68
CA ASP A 124 -10.26 -32.51 -8.75
C ASP A 124 -11.68 -32.66 -9.32
N TRP A 125 -12.15 -31.69 -10.09
CA TRP A 125 -13.53 -31.69 -10.58
C TRP A 125 -13.79 -32.81 -11.60
N PRO A 126 -12.88 -33.15 -12.52
CA PRO A 126 -13.09 -34.31 -13.42
C PRO A 126 -13.26 -35.64 -12.69
N GLN A 127 -12.82 -35.73 -11.42
CA GLN A 127 -12.92 -36.94 -10.59
C GLN A 127 -14.11 -36.85 -9.60
N ALA A 128 -14.89 -35.77 -9.62
CA ALA A 128 -16.02 -35.63 -8.72
C ALA A 128 -17.18 -36.59 -9.11
N ALA A 129 -17.84 -37.16 -8.09
CA ALA A 129 -19.00 -38.01 -8.31
C ALA A 129 -20.27 -37.25 -8.72
N HIS A 130 -20.25 -35.92 -8.59
CA HIS A 130 -21.40 -35.04 -8.82
C HIS A 130 -21.02 -33.85 -9.68
N PHE A 131 -21.99 -33.08 -10.15
CA PHE A 131 -21.80 -31.89 -10.99
C PHE A 131 -21.00 -30.77 -10.30
N CYS A 132 -20.85 -30.81 -8.97
CA CYS A 132 -20.17 -29.82 -8.16
C CYS A 132 -19.16 -30.46 -7.19
N LEU A 133 -18.25 -29.63 -6.68
CA LEU A 133 -17.23 -30.04 -5.72
C LEU A 133 -17.24 -29.06 -4.53
N HIS A 134 -17.59 -29.55 -3.33
CA HIS A 134 -17.61 -28.76 -2.10
C HIS A 134 -16.45 -29.18 -1.19
N ARG A 135 -15.35 -28.40 -1.19
CA ARG A 135 -14.17 -28.62 -0.34
C ARG A 135 -13.97 -27.56 0.72
N GLN A 136 -14.34 -26.32 0.39
CA GLN A 136 -14.14 -25.15 1.25
C GLN A 136 -15.48 -24.47 1.51
N THR A 137 -15.64 -23.93 2.72
CA THR A 137 -16.82 -23.12 3.05
C THR A 137 -16.73 -21.78 2.33
N ILE A 138 -17.68 -21.54 1.44
CA ILE A 138 -17.84 -20.25 0.74
C ILE A 138 -18.74 -19.36 1.60
N GLN A 139 -18.30 -18.13 1.83
CA GLN A 139 -19.02 -17.16 2.63
C GLN A 139 -19.53 -16.02 1.76
N ASP A 140 -20.73 -15.52 2.07
CA ASP A 140 -21.27 -14.35 1.39
C ASP A 140 -20.62 -13.07 1.89
N ILE A 141 -20.64 -12.03 1.02
CA ILE A 141 -20.12 -10.69 1.32
C ILE A 141 -21.23 -9.85 1.94
N ALA A 142 -22.45 -9.93 1.39
CA ALA A 142 -23.60 -9.22 1.94
C ALA A 142 -23.86 -9.63 3.40
N GLY A 143 -24.04 -8.64 4.26
CA GLY A 143 -24.22 -8.84 5.70
C GLY A 143 -22.93 -9.00 6.49
N ALA A 144 -21.77 -9.24 5.85
CA ALA A 144 -20.50 -9.32 6.54
C ALA A 144 -20.04 -7.94 7.07
N THR A 145 -19.34 -7.95 8.20
CA THR A 145 -18.81 -6.73 8.82
C THR A 145 -17.38 -6.46 8.37
N LEU A 146 -17.13 -5.30 7.75
CA LEU A 146 -15.80 -4.80 7.38
C LEU A 146 -15.33 -3.78 8.41
N GLY A 147 -14.26 -4.10 9.14
CA GLY A 147 -13.51 -3.18 9.97
C GLY A 147 -12.43 -2.46 9.16
N ILE A 148 -12.40 -1.14 9.22
CA ILE A 148 -11.44 -0.31 8.49
C ILE A 148 -10.57 0.44 9.50
N VAL A 149 -9.25 0.23 9.42
CA VAL A 149 -8.25 0.97 10.18
C VAL A 149 -7.68 2.09 9.31
N GLY A 150 -8.08 3.32 9.60
CA GLY A 150 -7.73 4.51 8.81
C GLY A 150 -8.85 4.98 7.88
N LYS A 151 -9.45 6.14 8.21
CA LYS A 151 -10.58 6.76 7.47
C LYS A 151 -10.09 7.89 6.55
N GLY A 152 -8.95 7.67 5.85
CA GLY A 152 -8.47 8.54 4.77
C GLY A 152 -9.21 8.25 3.45
N ASP A 153 -8.74 8.84 2.34
CA ASP A 153 -9.40 8.74 1.04
C ASP A 153 -9.62 7.28 0.59
N ILE A 154 -8.59 6.42 0.73
CA ILE A 154 -8.68 5.00 0.37
C ILE A 154 -9.66 4.27 1.30
N GLY A 155 -9.53 4.43 2.63
CA GLY A 155 -10.41 3.76 3.59
C GLY A 155 -11.88 4.16 3.40
N GLN A 156 -12.16 5.41 3.09
CA GLN A 156 -13.50 5.87 2.76
C GLN A 156 -14.01 5.30 1.43
N ALA A 157 -13.15 5.24 0.40
CA ALA A 157 -13.51 4.65 -0.90
C ALA A 157 -13.84 3.16 -0.76
N VAL A 158 -13.02 2.39 -0.03
CA VAL A 158 -13.28 0.99 0.31
C VAL A 158 -14.60 0.86 1.06
N GLY A 159 -14.84 1.71 2.08
CA GLY A 159 -16.08 1.69 2.85
C GLY A 159 -17.33 1.90 1.97
N ARG A 160 -17.30 2.88 1.04
CA ARG A 160 -18.41 3.12 0.10
C ARG A 160 -18.68 1.92 -0.81
N LEU A 161 -17.62 1.32 -1.37
CA LEU A 161 -17.76 0.12 -2.22
C LEU A 161 -18.31 -1.08 -1.43
N ALA A 162 -17.80 -1.30 -0.23
CA ALA A 162 -18.28 -2.38 0.64
C ALA A 162 -19.75 -2.21 1.03
N GLN A 163 -20.18 -0.99 1.37
CA GLN A 163 -21.61 -0.70 1.65
C GLN A 163 -22.50 -0.96 0.43
N ALA A 164 -22.05 -0.59 -0.77
CA ALA A 164 -22.78 -0.87 -2.01
C ALA A 164 -22.94 -2.38 -2.28
N LEU A 165 -22.03 -3.21 -1.75
CA LEU A 165 -22.09 -4.67 -1.80
C LEU A 165 -22.90 -5.29 -0.64
N GLY A 166 -23.55 -4.47 0.19
CA GLY A 166 -24.38 -4.93 1.31
C GLY A 166 -23.60 -5.28 2.58
N MET A 167 -22.33 -4.88 2.71
CA MET A 167 -21.54 -5.06 3.93
C MET A 167 -21.90 -4.01 4.98
N GLN A 168 -21.69 -4.38 6.24
CA GLN A 168 -21.69 -3.45 7.37
C GLN A 168 -20.27 -2.89 7.53
N VAL A 169 -20.12 -1.57 7.55
CA VAL A 169 -18.80 -0.92 7.63
C VAL A 169 -18.64 -0.23 8.98
N GLN A 170 -17.52 -0.50 9.65
CA GLN A 170 -17.13 0.19 10.89
C GLN A 170 -15.69 0.69 10.77
N TYR A 171 -15.44 1.88 11.33
CA TYR A 171 -14.11 2.48 11.36
C TYR A 171 -13.51 2.34 12.75
N ALA A 172 -12.28 1.85 12.83
CA ALA A 172 -11.58 1.72 14.10
C ALA A 172 -11.00 3.06 14.58
N GLU A 173 -11.17 3.35 15.86
CA GLU A 173 -10.40 4.38 16.55
C GLU A 173 -8.93 3.91 16.69
N ARG A 174 -8.03 4.81 17.07
CA ARG A 174 -6.63 4.47 17.33
C ARG A 174 -6.53 3.46 18.49
N LYS A 175 -5.67 2.46 18.33
CA LYS A 175 -5.39 1.49 19.41
C LYS A 175 -4.97 2.24 20.68
N GLY A 176 -5.58 1.87 21.81
CA GLY A 176 -5.30 2.50 23.12
C GLY A 176 -5.88 3.90 23.31
N SER A 177 -6.83 4.33 22.48
CA SER A 177 -7.49 5.62 22.67
C SER A 177 -8.56 5.52 23.75
N ASP A 178 -8.48 6.37 24.76
CA ASP A 178 -9.51 6.49 25.80
C ASP A 178 -10.82 7.13 25.30
N ARG A 179 -10.77 7.80 24.16
CA ARG A 179 -11.93 8.49 23.57
C ARG A 179 -12.26 7.91 22.20
N ILE A 180 -13.49 7.46 22.05
CA ILE A 180 -14.05 7.01 20.77
C ILE A 180 -14.80 8.16 20.11
N ARG A 181 -14.40 8.55 18.91
CA ARG A 181 -15.07 9.59 18.12
C ARG A 181 -16.40 9.08 17.58
N GLU A 182 -17.31 9.99 17.31
CA GLU A 182 -18.59 9.67 16.67
C GLU A 182 -18.34 9.00 15.29
N GLY A 183 -19.04 7.90 15.02
CA GLY A 183 -18.88 7.11 13.81
C GLY A 183 -17.66 6.19 13.79
N TYR A 184 -17.04 5.99 14.96
CA TYR A 184 -15.95 5.01 15.15
C TYR A 184 -16.35 4.00 16.24
N VAL A 185 -15.67 2.85 16.23
CA VAL A 185 -15.67 1.87 17.31
C VAL A 185 -14.27 1.76 17.91
N SER A 186 -14.10 1.20 19.10
CA SER A 186 -12.77 0.95 19.63
C SER A 186 -12.01 -0.04 18.74
N PHE A 187 -10.69 0.02 18.78
CA PHE A 187 -9.85 -0.89 18.00
C PHE A 187 -10.14 -2.35 18.39
N GLU A 188 -10.29 -2.63 19.67
CA GLU A 188 -10.57 -3.96 20.22
C GLU A 188 -11.97 -4.45 19.80
N GLN A 189 -12.98 -3.56 19.85
CA GLN A 189 -14.31 -3.89 19.36
C GLN A 189 -14.29 -4.23 17.87
N MET A 190 -13.57 -3.44 17.06
CA MET A 190 -13.41 -3.69 15.63
C MET A 190 -12.77 -5.08 15.40
N LEU A 191 -11.71 -5.44 16.13
CA LEU A 191 -11.08 -6.78 16.02
C LEU A 191 -12.10 -7.90 16.31
N ALA A 192 -12.84 -7.80 17.41
CA ALA A 192 -13.74 -8.83 17.88
C ALA A 192 -15.02 -8.99 17.01
N THR A 193 -15.45 -7.95 16.33
CA THR A 193 -16.75 -7.96 15.61
C THR A 193 -16.63 -8.04 14.09
N SER A 194 -15.45 -7.75 13.52
CA SER A 194 -15.27 -7.78 12.06
C SER A 194 -15.11 -9.19 11.51
N ASP A 195 -15.68 -9.42 10.33
CA ASP A 195 -15.44 -10.60 9.51
C ASP A 195 -14.26 -10.38 8.56
N ILE A 196 -14.03 -9.13 8.18
CA ILE A 196 -12.87 -8.69 7.40
C ILE A 196 -12.29 -7.43 8.06
N ILE A 197 -10.96 -7.33 8.13
CA ILE A 197 -10.25 -6.15 8.60
C ILE A 197 -9.34 -5.66 7.48
N SER A 198 -9.44 -4.36 7.13
CA SER A 198 -8.62 -3.75 6.10
C SER A 198 -7.84 -2.56 6.64
N LEU A 199 -6.53 -2.56 6.38
CA LEU A 199 -5.59 -1.56 6.90
C LEU A 199 -5.35 -0.46 5.87
N HIS A 200 -5.61 0.79 6.26
CA HIS A 200 -5.46 2.01 5.43
C HIS A 200 -4.82 3.16 6.21
N CYS A 201 -4.18 2.87 7.34
CA CYS A 201 -3.47 3.87 8.13
C CYS A 201 -1.99 3.97 7.69
N PRO A 202 -1.33 5.12 7.91
CA PRO A 202 0.10 5.24 7.66
C PRO A 202 0.91 4.41 8.66
N LEU A 203 2.12 4.02 8.25
CA LEU A 203 3.11 3.44 9.15
C LEU A 203 3.78 4.56 9.97
N SER A 204 3.76 4.42 11.28
CA SER A 204 4.41 5.29 12.26
C SER A 204 4.92 4.44 13.43
N GLU A 205 5.58 5.03 14.39
CA GLU A 205 5.98 4.31 15.62
C GLU A 205 4.75 3.71 16.34
N GLN A 206 3.61 4.43 16.35
CA GLN A 206 2.37 3.97 17.01
C GLN A 206 1.63 2.89 16.24
N THR A 207 1.87 2.76 14.94
CA THR A 207 1.18 1.78 14.07
C THR A 207 2.10 0.64 13.62
N ARG A 208 3.39 0.70 13.94
CA ARG A 208 4.33 -0.39 13.67
C ARG A 208 3.89 -1.65 14.40
N GLN A 209 3.77 -2.75 13.64
CA GLN A 209 3.28 -4.04 14.14
C GLN A 209 1.94 -3.89 14.90
N LEU A 210 1.07 -3.01 14.39
CA LEU A 210 -0.28 -2.82 14.91
C LEU A 210 -1.05 -4.14 15.00
N ILE A 211 -0.82 -5.02 14.01
CA ILE A 211 -1.31 -6.38 13.96
C ILE A 211 -0.17 -7.31 14.35
N ASP A 212 -0.31 -7.92 15.50
CA ASP A 212 0.61 -8.85 16.15
C ASP A 212 -0.13 -10.08 16.66
N ARG A 213 0.55 -11.00 17.31
CA ARG A 213 -0.05 -12.23 17.89
C ARG A 213 -1.23 -11.91 18.81
N GLN A 214 -1.14 -10.87 19.64
CA GLN A 214 -2.20 -10.52 20.59
C GLN A 214 -3.44 -10.04 19.85
N THR A 215 -3.29 -9.15 18.89
CA THR A 215 -4.40 -8.59 18.11
C THR A 215 -5.02 -9.65 17.18
N LEU A 216 -4.20 -10.52 16.56
CA LEU A 216 -4.69 -11.65 15.78
C LEU A 216 -5.55 -12.61 16.61
N SER A 217 -5.17 -12.85 17.87
CA SER A 217 -5.95 -13.72 18.77
C SER A 217 -7.30 -13.15 19.21
N GLN A 218 -7.51 -11.82 19.03
CA GLN A 218 -8.79 -11.15 19.32
C GLN A 218 -9.74 -11.14 18.13
N MET A 219 -9.26 -11.49 16.93
CA MET A 219 -10.10 -11.58 15.74
C MET A 219 -10.99 -12.83 15.78
N LYS A 220 -12.07 -12.79 15.00
CA LYS A 220 -12.89 -13.99 14.82
C LYS A 220 -12.07 -15.10 14.11
N PRO A 221 -12.24 -16.38 14.44
CA PRO A 221 -11.48 -17.47 13.80
C PRO A 221 -11.63 -17.54 12.27
N HIS A 222 -12.74 -17.04 11.73
CA HIS A 222 -12.98 -16.98 10.28
C HIS A 222 -12.65 -15.59 9.68
N ALA A 223 -12.18 -14.64 10.49
CA ALA A 223 -11.87 -13.29 10.02
C ALA A 223 -10.73 -13.30 9.03
N GLN A 224 -10.75 -12.32 8.14
CA GLN A 224 -9.75 -12.13 7.08
C GLN A 224 -9.08 -10.77 7.24
N LEU A 225 -7.76 -10.72 7.03
CA LEU A 225 -6.95 -9.52 7.14
C LEU A 225 -6.50 -9.05 5.76
N ILE A 226 -6.67 -7.76 5.45
CA ILE A 226 -6.22 -7.17 4.19
C ILE A 226 -5.27 -6.01 4.48
N ASN A 227 -4.12 -6.00 3.81
CA ASN A 227 -3.16 -4.91 3.90
C ASN A 227 -2.64 -4.50 2.51
N THR A 228 -3.06 -3.33 2.08
CA THR A 228 -2.56 -2.64 0.87
C THR A 228 -1.90 -1.30 1.23
N ALA A 229 -1.57 -1.09 2.52
CA ALA A 229 -1.01 0.17 3.00
C ALA A 229 0.52 0.10 3.16
N ARG A 230 1.00 -0.53 4.24
CA ARG A 230 2.44 -0.72 4.53
C ARG A 230 2.67 -2.05 5.23
N GLY A 231 3.69 -2.80 4.81
CA GLY A 231 4.02 -4.10 5.40
C GLY A 231 4.32 -4.03 6.90
N GLY A 232 5.05 -3.01 7.33
CA GLY A 232 5.42 -2.82 8.74
C GLY A 232 4.25 -2.60 9.72
N LEU A 233 2.99 -2.52 9.23
CA LEU A 233 1.79 -2.54 10.09
C LEU A 233 1.52 -3.91 10.70
N ILE A 234 2.09 -4.98 10.15
CA ILE A 234 1.87 -6.36 10.55
C ILE A 234 3.20 -6.96 11.02
N ASN A 235 3.18 -7.72 12.09
CA ASN A 235 4.25 -8.63 12.43
C ASN A 235 4.11 -9.88 11.54
N GLU A 236 5.02 -10.05 10.60
CA GLU A 236 4.95 -11.09 9.57
C GLU A 236 5.11 -12.51 10.11
N ASP A 237 5.97 -12.69 11.13
CA ASP A 237 6.13 -13.98 11.80
C ASP A 237 4.86 -14.41 12.54
N ASP A 238 4.23 -13.47 13.26
CA ASP A 238 2.98 -13.71 13.97
C ASP A 238 1.83 -14.02 13.01
N LEU A 239 1.74 -13.30 11.88
CA LEU A 239 0.73 -13.57 10.85
C LEU A 239 0.94 -14.94 10.20
N ALA A 240 2.17 -15.28 9.82
CA ALA A 240 2.48 -16.59 9.23
C ALA A 240 2.13 -17.73 10.20
N ALA A 241 2.46 -17.58 11.49
CA ALA A 241 2.10 -18.53 12.53
C ALA A 241 0.56 -18.64 12.70
N ALA A 242 -0.16 -17.50 12.70
CA ALA A 242 -1.62 -17.46 12.83
C ALA A 242 -2.32 -18.14 11.66
N LEU A 243 -1.85 -17.94 10.42
CA LEU A 243 -2.38 -18.59 9.23
C LEU A 243 -2.14 -20.11 9.25
N LYS A 244 -0.92 -20.55 9.62
CA LYS A 244 -0.57 -21.97 9.75
C LYS A 244 -1.42 -22.70 10.80
N GLN A 245 -1.73 -22.00 11.90
CA GLN A 245 -2.52 -22.54 13.01
C GLN A 245 -4.03 -22.37 12.86
N GLY A 246 -4.50 -21.67 11.81
CA GLY A 246 -5.90 -21.36 11.61
C GLY A 246 -6.51 -20.43 12.68
N VAL A 247 -5.69 -19.54 13.27
CA VAL A 247 -6.16 -18.54 14.24
C VAL A 247 -7.11 -17.55 13.56
N ILE A 248 -6.84 -17.20 12.29
CA ILE A 248 -7.72 -16.42 11.42
C ILE A 248 -7.98 -17.17 10.12
N GLY A 249 -9.05 -16.80 9.42
CA GLY A 249 -9.50 -17.48 8.20
C GLY A 249 -8.66 -17.22 6.95
N GLY A 250 -7.83 -16.20 6.94
CA GLY A 250 -6.96 -15.88 5.79
C GLY A 250 -6.45 -14.46 5.78
N ALA A 251 -5.58 -14.16 4.85
CA ALA A 251 -5.06 -12.80 4.63
C ALA A 251 -4.85 -12.50 3.15
N ALA A 252 -4.92 -11.20 2.78
CA ALA A 252 -4.49 -10.68 1.49
C ALA A 252 -3.52 -9.50 1.73
N LEU A 253 -2.32 -9.63 1.21
CA LEU A 253 -1.26 -8.64 1.39
C LEU A 253 -0.74 -8.20 0.01
N ASP A 254 -0.70 -6.89 -0.20
CA ASP A 254 -0.03 -6.30 -1.37
C ASP A 254 1.34 -5.73 -1.01
N VAL A 255 1.67 -5.68 0.28
CA VAL A 255 2.86 -5.05 0.83
C VAL A 255 3.52 -5.92 1.90
N LEU A 256 4.86 -5.87 1.96
CA LEU A 256 5.68 -6.54 2.97
C LEU A 256 6.58 -5.54 3.69
N SER A 257 7.13 -5.94 4.84
CA SER A 257 7.99 -5.09 5.67
C SER A 257 9.31 -4.74 4.98
N SER A 258 9.80 -5.64 4.13
CA SER A 258 10.92 -5.43 3.19
C SER A 258 10.46 -5.72 1.78
N GLU A 259 10.70 -4.80 0.87
CA GLU A 259 10.34 -4.89 -0.56
C GLU A 259 11.55 -4.54 -1.44
N PRO A 260 12.03 -5.47 -2.28
CA PRO A 260 11.56 -6.86 -2.40
C PRO A 260 11.86 -7.68 -1.14
N PRO A 261 11.04 -8.72 -0.85
CA PRO A 261 11.26 -9.58 0.30
C PRO A 261 12.51 -10.47 0.13
N THR A 262 13.15 -10.81 1.24
CA THR A 262 14.18 -11.84 1.26
C THR A 262 13.57 -13.24 1.13
N ALA A 263 14.32 -14.20 0.62
CA ALA A 263 13.80 -15.55 0.34
C ALA A 263 13.36 -16.32 1.60
N ASP A 264 13.79 -15.92 2.77
CA ASP A 264 13.44 -16.49 4.08
C ASP A 264 12.23 -15.81 4.74
N ASN A 265 11.60 -14.83 4.08
CA ASN A 265 10.39 -14.22 4.61
C ASN A 265 9.30 -15.27 4.85
N PRO A 266 8.74 -15.37 6.08
CA PRO A 266 7.82 -16.44 6.45
C PRO A 266 6.50 -16.43 5.67
N LEU A 267 6.14 -15.31 5.06
CA LEU A 267 4.93 -15.16 4.23
C LEU A 267 5.13 -15.65 2.79
N LEU A 268 6.36 -15.97 2.38
CA LEU A 268 6.62 -16.64 1.09
C LEU A 268 6.48 -18.16 1.17
N ALA A 269 6.25 -18.71 2.35
CA ALA A 269 5.96 -20.13 2.53
C ALA A 269 4.61 -20.51 1.87
N ASP A 270 4.38 -21.81 1.69
CA ASP A 270 3.08 -22.33 1.22
C ASP A 270 2.01 -22.12 2.31
N LEU A 271 1.23 -21.06 2.15
CA LEU A 271 0.13 -20.64 3.01
C LEU A 271 -1.15 -20.55 2.17
N PRO A 272 -1.95 -21.63 2.10
CA PRO A 272 -3.11 -21.72 1.18
C PRO A 272 -4.18 -20.63 1.39
N THR A 273 -4.21 -20.03 2.56
CA THR A 273 -5.16 -18.97 2.92
C THR A 273 -4.58 -17.55 2.79
N LEU A 274 -3.35 -17.42 2.24
CA LEU A 274 -2.69 -16.15 1.97
C LEU A 274 -2.76 -15.82 0.48
N LEU A 275 -3.33 -14.66 0.15
CA LEU A 275 -3.18 -14.01 -1.16
C LEU A 275 -2.07 -12.97 -1.04
N LEU A 276 -0.97 -13.14 -1.78
CA LEU A 276 0.14 -12.20 -1.80
C LEU A 276 0.29 -11.62 -3.20
N THR A 277 0.41 -10.30 -3.31
CA THR A 277 0.67 -9.57 -4.56
C THR A 277 1.85 -8.60 -4.36
N PRO A 278 2.65 -8.33 -5.42
CA PRO A 278 3.94 -7.64 -5.29
C PRO A 278 3.80 -6.11 -5.40
N HIS A 279 3.07 -5.47 -4.48
CA HIS A 279 2.87 -4.03 -4.35
C HIS A 279 2.28 -3.39 -5.63
N ILE A 280 1.22 -3.99 -6.15
CA ILE A 280 0.58 -3.61 -7.42
C ILE A 280 -0.86 -3.08 -7.28
N ALA A 281 -1.39 -2.97 -6.06
CA ALA A 281 -2.75 -2.49 -5.85
C ALA A 281 -3.02 -1.10 -6.46
N TRP A 282 -1.99 -0.28 -6.59
CA TRP A 282 -2.04 1.06 -7.20
C TRP A 282 -1.97 1.06 -8.72
N ALA A 283 -1.44 -0.02 -9.34
CA ALA A 283 -0.91 -0.04 -10.71
C ALA A 283 -1.98 -0.32 -11.79
N SER A 284 -3.23 0.10 -11.60
CA SER A 284 -4.21 0.10 -12.70
C SER A 284 -3.78 1.07 -13.79
N ARG A 285 -4.28 0.88 -15.03
CA ARG A 285 -3.99 1.79 -16.15
C ARG A 285 -4.23 3.25 -15.75
N SER A 286 -5.42 3.57 -15.23
CA SER A 286 -5.76 4.92 -14.82
C SER A 286 -4.91 5.41 -13.63
N GLY A 287 -4.58 4.53 -12.68
CA GLY A 287 -3.69 4.85 -11.57
C GLY A 287 -2.30 5.28 -12.06
N VAL A 288 -1.73 4.54 -13.02
CA VAL A 288 -0.43 4.86 -13.62
C VAL A 288 -0.49 6.16 -14.43
N GLU A 289 -1.51 6.34 -15.27
CA GLU A 289 -1.72 7.58 -16.04
C GLU A 289 -1.88 8.80 -15.12
N ASN A 290 -2.66 8.69 -14.06
CA ASN A 290 -2.84 9.73 -13.06
C ASN A 290 -1.53 10.06 -12.33
N LEU A 291 -0.74 9.04 -11.98
CA LEU A 291 0.56 9.22 -11.33
C LEU A 291 1.52 10.02 -12.22
N VAL A 292 1.68 9.60 -13.47
CA VAL A 292 2.55 10.28 -14.44
C VAL A 292 2.09 11.73 -14.65
N SER A 293 0.79 11.95 -14.84
CA SER A 293 0.22 13.29 -14.95
C SER A 293 0.47 14.14 -13.70
N GLY A 294 0.30 13.57 -12.52
CA GLY A 294 0.56 14.26 -11.25
C GLY A 294 2.03 14.65 -11.07
N VAL A 295 2.97 13.76 -11.41
CA VAL A 295 4.41 14.06 -11.40
C VAL A 295 4.72 15.24 -12.33
N MET A 296 4.22 15.20 -13.57
CA MET A 296 4.45 16.29 -14.53
C MET A 296 3.83 17.61 -14.09
N THR A 297 2.64 17.56 -13.48
CA THR A 297 1.98 18.74 -12.90
C THR A 297 2.81 19.36 -11.77
N ASN A 298 3.33 18.56 -10.85
CA ASN A 298 4.16 19.04 -9.75
C ASN A 298 5.45 19.69 -10.25
N ILE A 299 6.10 19.08 -11.24
CA ILE A 299 7.34 19.64 -11.83
C ILE A 299 7.05 20.93 -12.57
N ALA A 300 5.99 20.98 -13.39
CA ALA A 300 5.60 22.19 -14.12
C ALA A 300 5.27 23.34 -13.17
N ALA A 301 4.55 23.07 -12.10
CA ALA A 301 4.20 24.05 -11.07
C ALA A 301 5.45 24.59 -10.34
N PHE A 302 6.41 23.72 -10.02
CA PHE A 302 7.70 24.14 -9.46
C PHE A 302 8.48 25.04 -10.42
N VAL A 303 8.57 24.66 -11.69
CA VAL A 303 9.27 25.49 -12.73
C VAL A 303 8.64 26.87 -12.89
N GLN A 304 7.32 26.97 -12.72
CA GLN A 304 6.57 28.22 -12.77
C GLN A 304 6.66 29.04 -11.47
N GLY A 305 7.35 28.55 -10.46
CA GLY A 305 7.45 29.21 -9.15
C GLY A 305 6.18 29.11 -8.29
N GLN A 306 5.28 28.20 -8.61
CA GLN A 306 4.02 27.97 -7.90
C GLN A 306 3.88 26.48 -7.50
N PRO A 307 4.78 25.93 -6.69
CA PRO A 307 4.80 24.53 -6.34
C PRO A 307 3.50 24.10 -5.65
N VAL A 308 3.00 22.91 -5.98
CA VAL A 308 1.77 22.32 -5.46
C VAL A 308 2.03 20.98 -4.80
N ASN A 309 1.05 20.47 -4.03
CA ASN A 309 1.13 19.19 -3.33
C ASN A 309 2.35 19.07 -2.41
N LEU A 310 2.76 20.18 -1.80
CA LEU A 310 3.88 20.19 -0.86
C LEU A 310 3.55 19.43 0.41
N VAL A 311 4.54 18.69 0.93
CA VAL A 311 4.46 17.88 2.14
C VAL A 311 5.43 18.31 3.24
N ASN A 312 6.21 19.36 3.00
CA ASN A 312 7.17 19.94 3.97
C ASN A 312 7.09 21.45 4.09
#